data_b69f1768a51dc8e212b9753c58628886
#
_entry.id   b69f1768a51dc8e212b9753c58628886
#
_cell.length_a   1.000
_cell.length_b   1.000
_cell.length_c   1.000
_cell.angle_alpha   90.00
_cell.angle_beta   90.00
_cell.angle_gamma   90.00
#
_symmetry.space_group_name_H-M   'P 1'
#
loop_
_entity.id
_entity.type
_entity.pdbx_description
1 polymer ?
#
loop_
_entity_poly.entity_id
_entity_poly.type
_entity_poly.pdbx_seq_one_letter_code
_entity_poly.pdbx_strand_id
1 'polypeptide(L)'
;MTRQIKVGNVPIGGGADVVIQSMLNTKTTDVEGSLAQIRSLAAAGCQIARLAVPNMEAARGFAEICKESVLPLVADIHFDYRLAIAAAEGGASKIRINPGNIGGEDRVKAVVDVCKEKHIPIRIGVNGGSLEKELLEKYGHPTAQALVESAFGHLELLEKYGFYDTCVSMKSSHVPTMVAAARLFRSKCDYPLHIGVTETGPVRQGLIKSAMGIGALLLDGIGDTLRVSLTDDPVEEVYAAKDILKAAGLRRDGVDIISCPTCGRTRIDLIGLVN
;
A
#
# COMPACT_ATOMS: atom_id res chain seq x y z
N MET A 1 -14.59 3.14 -13.37
CA MET A 1 -14.01 4.07 -12.36
C MET A 1 -14.19 3.41 -11.00
N THR A 2 -13.21 3.50 -10.09
CA THR A 2 -13.33 2.97 -8.73
C THR A 2 -14.22 3.88 -7.88
N ARG A 3 -14.83 3.34 -6.80
CA ARG A 3 -15.42 4.18 -5.76
C ARG A 3 -14.34 5.00 -5.07
N GLN A 4 -14.70 6.13 -4.47
CA GLN A 4 -13.75 6.96 -3.73
C GLN A 4 -13.85 6.72 -2.24
N ILE A 5 -12.71 6.59 -1.56
CA ILE A 5 -12.58 6.64 -0.11
C ILE A 5 -11.65 7.79 0.27
N LYS A 6 -11.63 8.19 1.54
CA LYS A 6 -10.72 9.23 2.05
C LYS A 6 -9.84 8.68 3.16
N VAL A 7 -8.54 8.98 3.10
CA VAL A 7 -7.58 8.68 4.17
C VAL A 7 -7.09 10.02 4.74
N GLY A 8 -7.67 10.42 5.87
CA GLY A 8 -7.56 11.81 6.31
C GLY A 8 -8.13 12.76 5.24
N ASN A 9 -7.30 13.66 4.75
CA ASN A 9 -7.66 14.60 3.67
C ASN A 9 -7.32 14.09 2.26
N VAL A 10 -6.73 12.89 2.12
CA VAL A 10 -6.25 12.35 0.84
C VAL A 10 -7.34 11.47 0.21
N PRO A 11 -7.89 11.84 -0.96
CA PRO A 11 -8.83 10.98 -1.70
C PRO A 11 -8.09 9.83 -2.38
N ILE A 12 -8.70 8.65 -2.39
CA ILE A 12 -8.20 7.45 -3.06
C ILE A 12 -9.32 6.89 -3.93
N GLY A 13 -9.05 6.67 -5.21
CA GLY A 13 -10.06 6.22 -6.16
C GLY A 13 -10.97 7.33 -6.67
N GLY A 14 -12.05 6.99 -7.35
CA GLY A 14 -13.00 7.96 -7.89
C GLY A 14 -12.44 8.87 -8.98
N GLY A 15 -11.33 8.50 -9.61
CA GLY A 15 -10.65 9.34 -10.60
C GLY A 15 -9.65 10.34 -10.01
N ALA A 16 -9.36 10.28 -8.71
CA ALA A 16 -8.27 11.03 -8.11
C ALA A 16 -6.91 10.50 -8.60
N ASP A 17 -5.87 11.33 -8.48
CA ASP A 17 -4.49 10.94 -8.79
C ASP A 17 -4.04 9.74 -7.95
N VAL A 18 -3.15 8.93 -8.51
CA VAL A 18 -2.60 7.76 -7.82
C VAL A 18 -1.73 8.20 -6.64
N VAL A 19 -2.09 7.74 -5.45
CA VAL A 19 -1.48 8.17 -4.18
C VAL A 19 -0.25 7.33 -3.84
N ILE A 20 0.86 8.00 -3.54
CA ILE A 20 2.09 7.36 -3.05
C ILE A 20 1.98 7.17 -1.53
N GLN A 21 2.07 5.92 -1.09
CA GLN A 21 2.19 5.53 0.30
C GLN A 21 3.57 4.89 0.55
N SER A 22 4.23 5.22 1.66
CA SER A 22 5.40 4.49 2.13
C SER A 22 5.18 3.92 3.53
N MET A 23 6.13 3.12 4.00
CA MET A 23 6.08 2.49 5.32
C MET A 23 7.35 2.83 6.09
N LEU A 24 7.18 3.29 7.32
CA LEU A 24 8.30 3.57 8.20
C LEU A 24 9.04 2.29 8.57
N ASN A 25 10.35 2.40 8.73
CA ASN A 25 11.22 1.35 9.27
C ASN A 25 11.66 1.65 10.73
N THR A 26 11.28 2.81 11.28
CA THR A 26 11.43 3.13 12.70
C THR A 26 10.48 2.29 13.56
N LYS A 27 10.85 2.04 14.81
CA LYS A 27 9.91 1.46 15.79
C LYS A 27 8.85 2.49 16.14
N THR A 28 7.59 2.09 16.16
CA THR A 28 6.47 3.00 16.50
C THR A 28 6.50 3.50 17.94
N THR A 29 7.30 2.87 18.80
CA THR A 29 7.61 3.36 20.15
C THR A 29 8.66 4.49 20.18
N ASP A 30 9.41 4.68 19.09
CA ASP A 30 10.30 5.81 18.88
C ASP A 30 9.53 6.94 18.17
N VAL A 31 8.86 7.77 18.96
CA VAL A 31 7.98 8.84 18.48
C VAL A 31 8.77 9.89 17.69
N GLU A 32 9.90 10.36 18.24
CA GLU A 32 10.72 11.40 17.60
C GLU A 32 11.34 10.92 16.28
N GLY A 33 11.93 9.73 16.27
CA GLY A 33 12.48 9.12 15.07
C GLY A 33 11.42 8.88 14.00
N SER A 34 10.22 8.43 14.41
CA SER A 34 9.10 8.24 13.48
C SER A 34 8.62 9.57 12.88
N LEU A 35 8.48 10.62 13.69
CA LEU A 35 8.10 11.95 13.20
C LEU A 35 9.15 12.55 12.27
N ALA A 36 10.44 12.35 12.57
CA ALA A 36 11.53 12.77 11.67
C ALA A 36 11.44 12.06 10.31
N GLN A 37 11.23 10.73 10.31
CA GLN A 37 11.09 9.96 9.08
C GLN A 37 9.83 10.33 8.30
N ILE A 38 8.70 10.61 8.98
CA ILE A 38 7.47 11.10 8.33
C ILE A 38 7.72 12.44 7.62
N ARG A 39 8.47 13.38 8.25
CA ARG A 39 8.83 14.65 7.61
C ARG A 39 9.71 14.44 6.38
N SER A 40 10.67 13.52 6.44
CA SER A 40 11.51 13.17 5.27
C SER A 40 10.69 12.56 4.14
N LEU A 41 9.77 11.63 4.45
CA LEU A 41 8.85 11.06 3.48
C LEU A 41 7.93 12.11 2.84
N ALA A 42 7.39 13.04 3.64
CA ALA A 42 6.57 14.14 3.14
C ALA A 42 7.36 15.06 2.21
N ALA A 43 8.59 15.42 2.57
CA ALA A 43 9.48 16.23 1.73
C ALA A 43 9.82 15.54 0.40
N ALA A 44 9.97 14.21 0.40
CA ALA A 44 10.13 13.41 -0.81
C ALA A 44 8.87 13.34 -1.67
N GLY A 45 7.69 13.69 -1.14
CA GLY A 45 6.40 13.71 -1.84
C GLY A 45 5.53 12.48 -1.56
N CYS A 46 5.78 11.75 -0.48
CA CYS A 46 4.86 10.76 0.06
C CYS A 46 3.58 11.45 0.54
N GLN A 47 2.43 10.82 0.33
CA GLN A 47 1.13 11.40 0.70
C GLN A 47 0.47 10.70 1.89
N ILE A 48 0.83 9.45 2.16
CA ILE A 48 0.31 8.64 3.27
C ILE A 48 1.46 7.81 3.85
N ALA A 49 1.64 7.85 5.17
CA ALA A 49 2.63 7.03 5.84
C ALA A 49 1.97 5.86 6.60
N ARG A 50 2.65 4.69 6.65
CA ARG A 50 2.19 3.51 7.36
C ARG A 50 3.19 3.09 8.43
N LEU A 51 2.69 2.77 9.62
CA LEU A 51 3.45 2.29 10.76
C LEU A 51 2.94 0.93 11.23
N ALA A 52 3.85 0.07 11.65
CA ALA A 52 3.50 -1.20 12.28
C ALA A 52 3.05 -0.96 13.73
N VAL A 53 1.95 -1.60 14.14
CA VAL A 53 1.46 -1.54 15.53
C VAL A 53 1.38 -2.96 16.08
N PRO A 54 2.52 -3.52 16.54
CA PRO A 54 2.60 -4.92 16.96
C PRO A 54 2.10 -5.19 18.38
N ASN A 55 1.97 -4.17 19.23
CA ASN A 55 1.54 -4.29 20.63
C ASN A 55 0.94 -2.98 21.14
N MET A 56 0.42 -2.99 22.37
CA MET A 56 -0.23 -1.83 23.00
C MET A 56 0.72 -0.67 23.30
N GLU A 57 2.01 -0.93 23.50
CA GLU A 57 3.03 0.11 23.66
C GLU A 57 3.20 0.88 22.33
N ALA A 58 3.31 0.16 21.23
CA ALA A 58 3.35 0.75 19.89
C ALA A 58 2.03 1.49 19.56
N ALA A 59 0.87 1.01 20.03
CA ALA A 59 -0.40 1.71 19.84
C ALA A 59 -0.43 3.07 20.56
N ARG A 60 0.16 3.15 21.76
CA ARG A 60 0.32 4.43 22.48
C ARG A 60 1.28 5.37 21.74
N GLY A 61 2.45 4.86 21.30
CA GLY A 61 3.39 5.64 20.47
C GLY A 61 2.74 6.12 19.18
N PHE A 62 1.93 5.27 18.52
CA PHE A 62 1.19 5.63 17.32
C PHE A 62 0.22 6.80 17.57
N ALA A 63 -0.50 6.79 18.70
CA ALA A 63 -1.39 7.87 19.06
C ALA A 63 -0.66 9.21 19.28
N GLU A 64 0.54 9.19 19.90
CA GLU A 64 1.37 10.38 20.02
C GLU A 64 1.85 10.89 18.66
N ILE A 65 2.31 9.98 17.79
CA ILE A 65 2.74 10.33 16.42
C ILE A 65 1.58 10.94 15.63
N CYS A 66 0.35 10.43 15.77
CA CYS A 66 -0.82 10.97 15.08
C CYS A 66 -1.10 12.45 15.38
N LYS A 67 -0.79 12.91 16.60
CA LYS A 67 -1.04 14.31 17.01
C LYS A 67 -0.16 15.32 16.27
N GLU A 68 1.05 14.91 15.89
CA GLU A 68 2.07 15.79 15.30
C GLU A 68 2.41 15.46 13.84
N SER A 69 1.83 14.39 13.29
CA SER A 69 2.13 13.94 11.94
C SER A 69 1.65 14.92 10.88
N VAL A 70 2.55 15.24 9.95
CA VAL A 70 2.24 16.06 8.76
C VAL A 70 1.57 15.27 7.63
N LEU A 71 1.51 13.94 7.75
CA LEU A 71 0.85 13.03 6.81
C LEU A 71 -0.27 12.24 7.49
N PRO A 72 -1.33 11.86 6.77
CA PRO A 72 -2.28 10.86 7.24
C PRO A 72 -1.58 9.52 7.52
N LEU A 73 -1.92 8.89 8.65
CA LEU A 73 -1.26 7.67 9.11
C LEU A 73 -2.13 6.44 8.97
N VAL A 74 -1.50 5.35 8.53
CA VAL A 74 -2.09 4.02 8.45
C VAL A 74 -1.50 3.13 9.55
N ALA A 75 -2.34 2.60 10.42
CA ALA A 75 -1.94 1.58 11.38
C ALA A 75 -1.96 0.20 10.72
N ASP A 76 -0.82 -0.48 10.76
CA ASP A 76 -0.66 -1.84 10.20
C ASP A 76 -0.80 -2.88 11.31
N ILE A 77 -1.94 -3.55 11.33
CA ILE A 77 -2.32 -4.51 12.37
C ILE A 77 -2.29 -5.94 11.78
N HIS A 78 -1.61 -6.85 12.45
CA HIS A 78 -1.45 -8.21 11.95
C HIS A 78 -2.36 -9.25 12.62
N PHE A 79 -2.48 -9.27 13.97
CA PHE A 79 -3.12 -10.37 14.67
C PHE A 79 -4.13 -9.97 15.74
N ASP A 80 -3.93 -8.85 16.43
CA ASP A 80 -4.77 -8.47 17.57
C ASP A 80 -5.72 -7.31 17.21
N TYR A 81 -7.02 -7.61 17.15
CA TYR A 81 -8.07 -6.62 16.84
C TYR A 81 -8.10 -5.44 17.82
N ARG A 82 -7.68 -5.64 19.08
CA ARG A 82 -7.64 -4.58 20.10
C ARG A 82 -6.64 -3.47 19.72
N LEU A 83 -5.57 -3.83 19.01
CA LEU A 83 -4.61 -2.86 18.48
C LEU A 83 -5.22 -2.02 17.37
N ALA A 84 -6.10 -2.60 16.54
CA ALA A 84 -6.83 -1.86 15.52
C ALA A 84 -7.77 -0.83 16.15
N ILE A 85 -8.49 -1.21 17.21
CA ILE A 85 -9.36 -0.33 17.97
C ILE A 85 -8.53 0.80 18.61
N ALA A 86 -7.46 0.47 19.33
CA ALA A 86 -6.60 1.45 19.99
C ALA A 86 -5.97 2.43 18.98
N ALA A 87 -5.55 1.95 17.81
CA ALA A 87 -5.02 2.82 16.76
C ALA A 87 -6.10 3.73 16.15
N ALA A 88 -7.31 3.21 15.94
CA ALA A 88 -8.44 4.01 15.46
C ALA A 88 -8.82 5.11 16.45
N GLU A 89 -8.88 4.80 17.75
CA GLU A 89 -9.10 5.76 18.82
C GLU A 89 -7.94 6.76 18.95
N GLY A 90 -6.71 6.30 18.68
CA GLY A 90 -5.48 7.09 18.69
C GLY A 90 -5.29 8.04 17.51
N GLY A 91 -6.23 8.10 16.55
CA GLY A 91 -6.18 9.05 15.44
C GLY A 91 -5.68 8.48 14.10
N ALA A 92 -5.70 7.16 13.94
CA ALA A 92 -5.39 6.56 12.63
C ALA A 92 -6.31 7.10 11.53
N SER A 93 -5.74 7.43 10.38
CA SER A 93 -6.50 7.84 9.20
C SER A 93 -6.94 6.65 8.33
N LYS A 94 -6.36 5.48 8.54
CA LYS A 94 -6.74 4.20 7.93
C LYS A 94 -6.23 3.03 8.77
N ILE A 95 -6.99 1.97 8.87
CA ILE A 95 -6.54 0.71 9.48
C ILE A 95 -6.24 -0.30 8.38
N ARG A 96 -5.07 -0.94 8.44
CA ARG A 96 -4.76 -2.10 7.59
C ARG A 96 -4.84 -3.37 8.41
N ILE A 97 -5.67 -4.28 7.97
CA ILE A 97 -5.81 -5.62 8.54
C ILE A 97 -5.83 -6.70 7.45
N ASN A 98 -5.60 -7.94 7.88
CA ASN A 98 -6.11 -9.11 7.19
C ASN A 98 -7.19 -9.71 8.09
N PRO A 99 -8.49 -9.63 7.73
CA PRO A 99 -9.59 -10.09 8.58
C PRO A 99 -9.45 -11.56 9.01
N GLY A 100 -8.84 -12.41 8.16
CA GLY A 100 -8.57 -13.80 8.50
C GLY A 100 -7.56 -14.00 9.64
N ASN A 101 -6.74 -13.00 9.96
CA ASN A 101 -5.68 -13.11 10.97
C ASN A 101 -6.04 -12.47 12.31
N ILE A 102 -7.04 -11.60 12.37
CA ILE A 102 -7.38 -10.85 13.60
C ILE A 102 -8.36 -11.59 14.51
N GLY A 103 -8.82 -12.77 14.09
CA GLY A 103 -9.67 -13.67 14.86
C GLY A 103 -11.07 -13.84 14.29
N GLY A 104 -12.01 -14.28 15.16
CA GLY A 104 -13.38 -14.56 14.76
C GLY A 104 -14.16 -13.34 14.29
N GLU A 105 -15.35 -13.60 13.75
CA GLU A 105 -16.22 -12.60 13.15
C GLU A 105 -16.60 -11.45 14.10
N ASP A 106 -16.81 -11.74 15.37
CA ASP A 106 -17.11 -10.73 16.43
C ASP A 106 -15.97 -9.71 16.59
N ARG A 107 -14.72 -10.14 16.41
CA ARG A 107 -13.54 -9.26 16.48
C ARG A 107 -13.44 -8.37 15.26
N VAL A 108 -13.74 -8.92 14.09
CA VAL A 108 -13.84 -8.11 12.85
C VAL A 108 -14.94 -7.07 13.00
N LYS A 109 -16.12 -7.47 13.52
CA LYS A 109 -17.23 -6.56 13.78
C LYS A 109 -16.83 -5.42 14.72
N ALA A 110 -16.13 -5.72 15.81
CA ALA A 110 -15.67 -4.69 16.76
C ALA A 110 -14.77 -3.63 16.09
N VAL A 111 -13.85 -4.06 15.20
CA VAL A 111 -13.02 -3.14 14.41
C VAL A 111 -13.87 -2.31 13.45
N VAL A 112 -14.81 -2.95 12.76
CA VAL A 112 -15.72 -2.27 11.82
C VAL A 112 -16.55 -1.22 12.54
N ASP A 113 -17.11 -1.52 13.71
CA ASP A 113 -17.94 -0.59 14.47
C ASP A 113 -17.19 0.69 14.83
N VAL A 114 -15.94 0.57 15.33
CA VAL A 114 -15.09 1.73 15.64
C VAL A 114 -14.69 2.49 14.36
N CYS A 115 -14.35 1.79 13.28
CA CYS A 115 -13.99 2.44 12.02
C CYS A 115 -15.18 3.20 11.41
N LYS A 116 -16.42 2.68 11.55
CA LYS A 116 -17.65 3.39 11.15
C LYS A 116 -17.87 4.66 11.95
N GLU A 117 -17.82 4.55 13.30
CA GLU A 117 -18.01 5.67 14.20
C GLU A 117 -17.05 6.83 13.90
N LYS A 118 -15.80 6.49 13.61
CA LYS A 118 -14.73 7.46 13.36
C LYS A 118 -14.53 7.81 11.88
N HIS A 119 -15.32 7.25 10.97
CA HIS A 119 -15.18 7.43 9.52
C HIS A 119 -13.78 7.10 8.99
N ILE A 120 -13.19 6.01 9.49
CA ILE A 120 -11.85 5.54 9.12
C ILE A 120 -11.98 4.39 8.13
N PRO A 121 -11.41 4.48 6.91
CA PRO A 121 -11.43 3.37 5.97
C PRO A 121 -10.56 2.21 6.43
N ILE A 122 -10.94 1.01 6.00
CA ILE A 122 -10.17 -0.22 6.24
C ILE A 122 -9.48 -0.64 4.94
N ARG A 123 -8.20 -1.02 5.03
CA ARG A 123 -7.54 -1.73 3.94
C ARG A 123 -7.43 -3.21 4.25
N ILE A 124 -8.05 -4.03 3.43
CA ILE A 124 -7.84 -5.47 3.39
C ILE A 124 -6.50 -5.75 2.72
N GLY A 125 -5.60 -6.46 3.42
CA GLY A 125 -4.30 -6.83 2.90
C GLY A 125 -4.15 -8.33 2.72
N VAL A 126 -4.35 -8.83 1.51
CA VAL A 126 -4.10 -10.22 1.14
C VAL A 126 -2.67 -10.36 0.63
N ASN A 127 -1.93 -11.34 1.15
CA ASN A 127 -0.58 -11.67 0.69
C ASN A 127 -0.50 -13.16 0.36
N GLY A 128 0.24 -13.51 -0.68
CA GLY A 128 0.43 -14.90 -1.07
C GLY A 128 1.01 -15.80 0.02
N GLY A 129 1.84 -15.25 0.92
CA GLY A 129 2.42 -15.99 2.04
C GLY A 129 1.50 -16.17 3.26
N SER A 130 0.30 -15.61 3.26
CA SER A 130 -0.66 -15.67 4.38
C SER A 130 -2.10 -15.93 3.91
N LEU A 131 -2.25 -16.74 2.84
CA LEU A 131 -3.55 -17.20 2.39
C LEU A 131 -4.13 -18.23 3.37
N GLU A 132 -5.45 -18.31 3.42
CA GLU A 132 -6.22 -19.27 4.20
C GLU A 132 -5.90 -20.70 3.75
N LYS A 133 -5.87 -21.64 4.71
CA LYS A 133 -5.51 -23.04 4.44
C LYS A 133 -6.45 -23.71 3.42
N GLU A 134 -7.72 -23.42 3.51
CA GLU A 134 -8.76 -23.93 2.61
C GLU A 134 -8.51 -23.49 1.16
N LEU A 135 -8.05 -22.26 0.97
CA LEU A 135 -7.69 -21.75 -0.37
C LEU A 135 -6.38 -22.38 -0.88
N LEU A 136 -5.41 -22.60 0.01
CA LEU A 136 -4.18 -23.30 -0.36
C LEU A 136 -4.43 -24.77 -0.72
N GLU A 137 -5.35 -25.45 -0.03
CA GLU A 137 -5.78 -26.80 -0.36
C GLU A 137 -6.52 -26.85 -1.70
N LYS A 138 -7.40 -25.86 -1.97
CA LYS A 138 -8.18 -25.76 -3.20
C LYS A 138 -7.31 -25.48 -4.44
N TYR A 139 -6.33 -24.60 -4.31
CA TYR A 139 -5.53 -24.10 -5.45
C TYR A 139 -4.11 -24.66 -5.51
N GLY A 140 -3.67 -25.41 -4.50
CA GLY A 140 -2.33 -26.02 -4.40
C GLY A 140 -1.22 -25.05 -4.06
N HIS A 141 -1.34 -23.77 -4.45
CA HIS A 141 -0.37 -22.69 -4.19
C HIS A 141 -1.04 -21.32 -4.32
N PRO A 142 -0.38 -20.21 -3.94
CA PRO A 142 -0.93 -18.85 -4.08
C PRO A 142 -1.08 -18.44 -5.54
N THR A 143 -2.24 -18.73 -6.13
CA THR A 143 -2.62 -18.31 -7.49
C THR A 143 -3.29 -16.95 -7.47
N ALA A 144 -3.43 -16.32 -8.65
CA ALA A 144 -4.21 -15.09 -8.80
C ALA A 144 -5.67 -15.27 -8.35
N GLN A 145 -6.27 -16.41 -8.68
CA GLN A 145 -7.63 -16.78 -8.28
C GLN A 145 -7.76 -16.92 -6.76
N ALA A 146 -6.79 -17.59 -6.10
CA ALA A 146 -6.77 -17.73 -4.65
C ALA A 146 -6.69 -16.38 -3.93
N LEU A 147 -5.84 -15.46 -4.41
CA LEU A 147 -5.72 -14.10 -3.87
C LEU A 147 -7.03 -13.31 -4.01
N VAL A 148 -7.68 -13.43 -5.15
CA VAL A 148 -8.95 -12.73 -5.43
C VAL A 148 -10.09 -13.33 -4.61
N GLU A 149 -10.18 -14.65 -4.47
CA GLU A 149 -11.21 -15.30 -3.65
C GLU A 149 -11.06 -14.94 -2.17
N SER A 150 -9.83 -14.92 -1.64
CA SER A 150 -9.55 -14.41 -0.30
C SER A 150 -9.99 -12.96 -0.12
N ALA A 151 -9.66 -12.11 -1.09
CA ALA A 151 -10.05 -10.69 -1.04
C ALA A 151 -11.57 -10.50 -1.01
N PHE A 152 -12.32 -11.25 -1.81
CA PHE A 152 -13.79 -11.19 -1.81
C PHE A 152 -14.40 -11.74 -0.53
N GLY A 153 -13.91 -12.85 0.01
CA GLY A 153 -14.38 -13.37 1.29
C GLY A 153 -14.21 -12.35 2.44
N HIS A 154 -13.11 -11.61 2.43
CA HIS A 154 -12.91 -10.53 3.39
C HIS A 154 -13.79 -9.29 3.14
N LEU A 155 -14.05 -8.95 1.88
CA LEU A 155 -15.00 -7.88 1.53
C LEU A 155 -16.42 -8.22 1.98
N GLU A 156 -16.89 -9.42 1.66
CA GLU A 156 -18.23 -9.91 2.05
C GLU A 156 -18.41 -9.84 3.58
N LEU A 157 -17.36 -10.17 4.34
CA LEU A 157 -17.40 -10.06 5.79
C LEU A 157 -17.56 -8.59 6.27
N LEU A 158 -16.89 -7.62 5.66
CA LEU A 158 -17.06 -6.21 5.99
C LEU A 158 -18.43 -5.69 5.51
N GLU A 159 -18.87 -6.07 4.31
CA GLU A 159 -20.17 -5.70 3.73
C GLU A 159 -21.34 -6.25 4.56
N LYS A 160 -21.22 -7.45 5.14
CA LYS A 160 -22.19 -8.03 6.09
C LYS A 160 -22.52 -7.08 7.24
N TYR A 161 -21.52 -6.29 7.67
CA TYR A 161 -21.68 -5.26 8.68
C TYR A 161 -21.98 -3.88 8.08
N GLY A 162 -22.27 -3.78 6.79
CA GLY A 162 -22.58 -2.52 6.07
C GLY A 162 -21.37 -1.58 6.02
N PHE A 163 -20.14 -2.11 5.88
CA PHE A 163 -18.93 -1.33 5.78
C PHE A 163 -18.37 -1.36 4.35
N TYR A 164 -18.32 -0.21 3.70
CA TYR A 164 -17.94 -0.08 2.29
C TYR A 164 -16.74 0.84 2.05
N ASP A 165 -16.27 1.57 3.07
CA ASP A 165 -15.08 2.43 2.99
C ASP A 165 -13.81 1.58 3.03
N THR A 166 -13.65 0.77 1.99
CA THR A 166 -12.63 -0.29 1.94
C THR A 166 -11.74 -0.12 0.73
N CYS A 167 -10.43 -0.31 0.94
CA CYS A 167 -9.41 -0.46 -0.09
C CYS A 167 -8.85 -1.88 -0.01
N VAL A 168 -8.46 -2.46 -1.14
CA VAL A 168 -7.93 -3.82 -1.18
C VAL A 168 -6.49 -3.82 -1.67
N SER A 169 -5.66 -4.68 -1.12
CA SER A 169 -4.34 -4.98 -1.66
C SER A 169 -4.12 -6.48 -1.75
N MET A 170 -3.72 -6.95 -2.91
CA MET A 170 -3.30 -8.33 -3.15
C MET A 170 -1.84 -8.30 -3.56
N LYS A 171 -0.96 -8.83 -2.71
CA LYS A 171 0.48 -8.77 -2.92
C LYS A 171 1.09 -10.14 -3.09
N SER A 172 2.05 -10.22 -4.00
CA SER A 172 2.89 -11.39 -4.23
C SER A 172 4.30 -10.93 -4.56
N SER A 173 5.30 -11.74 -4.26
CA SER A 173 6.68 -11.56 -4.75
C SER A 173 6.83 -11.99 -6.22
N HIS A 174 5.86 -12.75 -6.74
CA HIS A 174 5.78 -13.16 -8.15
C HIS A 174 4.94 -12.16 -8.94
N VAL A 175 5.60 -11.32 -9.73
CA VAL A 175 4.98 -10.22 -10.48
C VAL A 175 3.80 -10.65 -11.35
N PRO A 176 3.90 -11.72 -12.18
CA PRO A 176 2.78 -12.18 -13.01
C PRO A 176 1.53 -12.52 -12.20
N THR A 177 1.68 -13.19 -11.05
CA THR A 177 0.56 -13.53 -10.16
C THR A 177 -0.11 -12.27 -9.59
N MET A 178 0.68 -11.30 -9.14
CA MET A 178 0.17 -10.04 -8.58
C MET A 178 -0.61 -9.24 -9.63
N VAL A 179 -0.05 -9.12 -10.84
CA VAL A 179 -0.71 -8.42 -11.96
C VAL A 179 -2.00 -9.11 -12.37
N ALA A 180 -1.98 -10.44 -12.53
CA ALA A 180 -3.17 -11.22 -12.87
C ALA A 180 -4.27 -11.10 -11.79
N ALA A 181 -3.89 -11.14 -10.51
CA ALA A 181 -4.85 -10.96 -9.40
C ALA A 181 -5.51 -9.58 -9.42
N ALA A 182 -4.73 -8.51 -9.60
CA ALA A 182 -5.25 -7.16 -9.65
C ALA A 182 -6.18 -6.93 -10.85
N ARG A 183 -5.83 -7.44 -12.03
CA ARG A 183 -6.68 -7.41 -13.23
C ARG A 183 -7.99 -8.17 -13.03
N LEU A 184 -7.89 -9.38 -12.48
CA LEU A 184 -9.07 -10.21 -12.21
C LEU A 184 -10.00 -9.57 -11.17
N PHE A 185 -9.44 -8.98 -10.11
CA PHE A 185 -10.21 -8.27 -9.10
C PHE A 185 -10.91 -7.04 -9.70
N ARG A 186 -10.16 -6.24 -10.48
CA ARG A 186 -10.70 -5.03 -11.11
C ARG A 186 -11.84 -5.32 -12.09
N SER A 187 -11.83 -6.48 -12.75
CA SER A 187 -12.90 -6.89 -13.66
C SER A 187 -14.22 -7.23 -12.94
N LYS A 188 -14.18 -7.44 -11.61
CA LYS A 188 -15.33 -7.93 -10.82
C LYS A 188 -15.95 -6.88 -9.88
N CYS A 189 -15.20 -5.83 -9.49
CA CYS A 189 -15.68 -4.83 -8.55
C CYS A 189 -14.99 -3.47 -8.73
N ASP A 190 -15.51 -2.46 -8.02
CA ASP A 190 -15.06 -1.07 -8.07
C ASP A 190 -14.31 -0.60 -6.81
N TYR A 191 -13.96 -1.49 -5.89
CA TYR A 191 -13.15 -1.13 -4.72
C TYR A 191 -11.77 -0.61 -5.13
N PRO A 192 -11.27 0.49 -4.49
CA PRO A 192 -9.93 1.00 -4.76
C PRO A 192 -8.85 -0.05 -4.46
N LEU A 193 -7.82 -0.08 -5.31
CA LEU A 193 -6.68 -0.98 -5.17
C LEU A 193 -5.42 -0.25 -4.70
N HIS A 194 -4.80 -0.80 -3.66
CA HIS A 194 -3.44 -0.48 -3.27
C HIS A 194 -2.49 -1.50 -3.88
N ILE A 195 -1.75 -1.08 -4.91
CA ILE A 195 -0.86 -1.94 -5.68
C ILE A 195 0.58 -1.89 -5.19
N GLY A 196 1.32 -2.96 -5.42
CA GLY A 196 2.75 -3.05 -5.10
C GLY A 196 3.22 -4.49 -5.03
N VAL A 197 4.45 -4.73 -5.42
CA VAL A 197 5.13 -6.01 -5.25
C VAL A 197 5.70 -6.10 -3.83
N THR A 198 5.66 -7.26 -3.21
CA THR A 198 6.24 -7.50 -1.87
C THR A 198 7.48 -8.37 -1.96
N GLU A 199 8.37 -8.27 -0.95
CA GLU A 199 9.57 -9.13 -0.87
C GLU A 199 10.40 -9.09 -2.16
N THR A 200 10.70 -7.88 -2.62
CA THR A 200 11.29 -7.68 -3.95
C THR A 200 12.79 -7.97 -4.01
N GLY A 201 13.45 -8.09 -2.84
CA GLY A 201 14.88 -8.34 -2.71
C GLY A 201 15.74 -7.07 -2.80
N PRO A 202 17.02 -7.19 -3.23
CA PRO A 202 17.94 -6.06 -3.33
C PRO A 202 17.42 -4.94 -4.23
N VAL A 203 17.86 -3.69 -4.00
CA VAL A 203 17.37 -2.47 -4.65
C VAL A 203 17.21 -2.63 -6.16
N ARG A 204 18.27 -3.04 -6.87
CA ARG A 204 18.22 -3.18 -8.34
C ARG A 204 17.12 -4.14 -8.81
N GLN A 205 17.00 -5.31 -8.17
CA GLN A 205 15.94 -6.28 -8.52
C GLN A 205 14.58 -5.78 -8.08
N GLY A 206 14.51 -5.13 -6.92
CA GLY A 206 13.29 -4.56 -6.37
C GLY A 206 12.71 -3.47 -7.26
N LEU A 207 13.53 -2.59 -7.80
CA LEU A 207 13.13 -1.57 -8.75
C LEU A 207 12.56 -2.18 -10.03
N ILE A 208 13.23 -3.18 -10.60
CA ILE A 208 12.76 -3.87 -11.82
C ILE A 208 11.41 -4.54 -11.57
N LYS A 209 11.28 -5.32 -10.49
CA LYS A 209 10.02 -6.00 -10.15
C LYS A 209 8.88 -4.99 -9.90
N SER A 210 9.18 -3.92 -9.18
CA SER A 210 8.19 -2.88 -8.87
C SER A 210 7.78 -2.12 -10.13
N ALA A 211 8.73 -1.73 -10.98
CA ALA A 211 8.44 -1.04 -12.24
C ALA A 211 7.59 -1.93 -13.16
N MET A 212 7.93 -3.21 -13.29
CA MET A 212 7.14 -4.15 -14.10
C MET A 212 5.73 -4.38 -13.53
N GLY A 213 5.62 -4.66 -12.22
CA GLY A 213 4.35 -5.02 -11.62
C GLY A 213 3.41 -3.83 -11.45
N ILE A 214 3.90 -2.73 -10.90
CA ILE A 214 3.13 -1.50 -10.71
C ILE A 214 2.88 -0.84 -12.06
N GLY A 215 3.91 -0.71 -12.91
CA GLY A 215 3.80 -0.09 -14.23
C GLY A 215 2.79 -0.78 -15.13
N ALA A 216 2.79 -2.13 -15.20
CA ALA A 216 1.81 -2.88 -15.98
C ALA A 216 0.37 -2.56 -15.56
N LEU A 217 0.11 -2.47 -14.26
CA LEU A 217 -1.23 -2.14 -13.75
C LEU A 217 -1.62 -0.68 -14.01
N LEU A 218 -0.69 0.25 -13.82
CA LEU A 218 -0.94 1.67 -14.07
C LEU A 218 -1.26 1.94 -15.55
N LEU A 219 -0.58 1.27 -16.48
CA LEU A 219 -0.86 1.36 -17.92
C LEU A 219 -2.24 0.79 -18.30
N ASP A 220 -2.76 -0.16 -17.51
CA ASP A 220 -4.13 -0.66 -17.64
C ASP A 220 -5.18 0.24 -16.95
N GLY A 221 -4.77 1.35 -16.32
CA GLY A 221 -5.64 2.21 -15.51
C GLY A 221 -6.04 1.57 -14.17
N ILE A 222 -5.25 0.63 -13.66
CA ILE A 222 -5.48 -0.11 -12.41
C ILE A 222 -4.50 0.35 -11.34
N GLY A 223 -5.03 0.77 -10.19
CA GLY A 223 -4.26 1.21 -9.03
C GLY A 223 -4.61 2.63 -8.62
N ASP A 224 -5.11 2.77 -7.40
CA ASP A 224 -5.55 4.05 -6.83
C ASP A 224 -4.54 4.56 -5.80
N THR A 225 -3.74 3.68 -5.25
CA THR A 225 -2.59 3.98 -4.39
C THR A 225 -1.52 2.91 -4.55
N LEU A 226 -0.27 3.26 -4.36
CA LEU A 226 0.83 2.34 -4.54
C LEU A 226 1.88 2.43 -3.42
N ARG A 227 2.66 1.35 -3.25
CA ARG A 227 3.89 1.34 -2.48
C ARG A 227 4.94 0.50 -3.21
N VAL A 228 6.08 1.10 -3.47
CA VAL A 228 7.32 0.39 -3.82
C VAL A 228 7.91 -0.23 -2.55
N SER A 229 8.42 -1.45 -2.60
CA SER A 229 9.09 -2.11 -1.48
C SER A 229 10.53 -2.38 -1.85
N LEU A 230 11.46 -1.77 -1.12
CA LEU A 230 12.90 -1.97 -1.29
C LEU A 230 13.53 -2.32 0.06
N THR A 231 14.67 -3.02 0.02
CA THR A 231 15.52 -3.18 1.20
C THR A 231 16.49 -1.99 1.25
N ASP A 232 15.95 -0.79 1.54
CA ASP A 232 16.66 0.48 1.57
C ASP A 232 15.91 1.52 2.43
N ASP A 233 16.38 2.77 2.42
CA ASP A 233 15.68 3.89 3.04
C ASP A 233 14.28 4.05 2.41
N PRO A 234 13.21 4.19 3.22
CA PRO A 234 11.86 4.40 2.71
C PRO A 234 11.68 5.64 1.81
N VAL A 235 12.57 6.62 1.88
CA VAL A 235 12.58 7.78 0.97
C VAL A 235 12.87 7.35 -0.47
N GLU A 236 13.78 6.39 -0.67
CA GLU A 236 14.08 5.82 -1.99
C GLU A 236 12.88 5.11 -2.61
N GLU A 237 12.02 4.48 -1.78
CA GLU A 237 10.75 3.93 -2.25
C GLU A 237 9.82 5.00 -2.85
N VAL A 238 9.84 6.21 -2.27
CA VAL A 238 9.03 7.35 -2.75
C VAL A 238 9.55 7.88 -4.08
N TYR A 239 10.88 8.01 -4.22
CA TYR A 239 11.48 8.44 -5.49
C TYR A 239 11.20 7.41 -6.60
N ALA A 240 11.41 6.13 -6.33
CA ALA A 240 11.07 5.06 -7.27
C ALA A 240 9.57 5.05 -7.66
N ALA A 241 8.68 5.32 -6.72
CA ALA A 241 7.25 5.45 -6.98
C ALA A 241 6.93 6.61 -7.92
N LYS A 242 7.59 7.77 -7.73
CA LYS A 242 7.47 8.93 -8.61
C LYS A 242 7.95 8.62 -10.02
N ASP A 243 9.09 7.96 -10.15
CA ASP A 243 9.65 7.59 -11.45
C ASP A 243 8.76 6.61 -12.21
N ILE A 244 8.17 5.64 -11.50
CA ILE A 244 7.20 4.71 -12.10
C ILE A 244 5.94 5.47 -12.57
N LEU A 245 5.43 6.41 -11.77
CA LEU A 245 4.27 7.23 -12.16
C LEU A 245 4.57 8.14 -13.35
N LYS A 246 5.79 8.72 -13.43
CA LYS A 246 6.25 9.48 -14.59
C LYS A 246 6.35 8.60 -15.83
N ALA A 247 7.00 7.45 -15.72
CA ALA A 247 7.13 6.50 -16.83
C ALA A 247 5.77 5.98 -17.34
N ALA A 248 4.75 5.89 -16.44
CA ALA A 248 3.38 5.56 -16.81
C ALA A 248 2.56 6.76 -17.36
N GLY A 249 3.14 7.95 -17.44
CA GLY A 249 2.45 9.18 -17.92
C GLY A 249 1.42 9.76 -16.95
N LEU A 250 1.39 9.29 -15.70
CA LEU A 250 0.44 9.70 -14.65
C LEU A 250 0.95 10.85 -13.78
N ARG A 251 2.21 11.23 -13.94
CA ARG A 251 2.83 12.35 -13.24
C ARG A 251 3.71 13.16 -14.18
N ARG A 252 3.64 14.49 -14.10
CA ARG A 252 4.34 15.41 -15.01
C ARG A 252 5.22 16.46 -14.30
N ASP A 253 5.51 16.25 -13.02
CA ASP A 253 6.39 17.16 -12.25
C ASP A 253 7.87 16.83 -12.51
N GLY A 254 8.69 17.88 -12.58
CA GLY A 254 10.14 17.80 -12.78
C GLY A 254 10.54 17.63 -14.25
N VAL A 255 11.84 17.45 -14.46
CA VAL A 255 12.45 17.29 -15.79
C VAL A 255 12.34 15.84 -16.23
N ASP A 256 12.00 15.63 -17.50
CA ASP A 256 12.12 14.33 -18.17
C ASP A 256 13.38 14.35 -19.04
N ILE A 257 14.37 13.52 -18.68
CA ILE A 257 15.65 13.48 -19.39
C ILE A 257 15.56 12.42 -20.48
N ILE A 258 15.50 12.88 -21.71
CA ILE A 258 15.55 12.03 -22.90
C ILE A 258 16.95 12.11 -23.51
N SER A 259 17.70 11.02 -23.45
CA SER A 259 19.05 10.96 -24.03
C SER A 259 19.21 9.75 -24.95
N CYS A 260 20.01 9.94 -26.00
CA CYS A 260 20.40 8.84 -26.87
C CYS A 260 21.37 7.91 -26.14
N PRO A 261 21.27 6.58 -26.26
CA PRO A 261 22.31 5.68 -25.75
C PRO A 261 23.63 5.92 -26.47
N THR A 262 24.74 5.84 -25.75
CA THR A 262 26.08 5.97 -26.34
C THR A 262 26.35 4.88 -27.37
N CYS A 263 26.96 5.24 -28.50
CA CYS A 263 27.40 4.28 -29.55
C CYS A 263 28.68 4.82 -30.22
N GLY A 264 29.22 4.11 -31.19
CA GLY A 264 30.44 4.50 -31.96
C GLY A 264 30.34 5.83 -32.72
N ARG A 265 29.16 6.43 -32.80
CA ARG A 265 28.93 7.78 -33.39
C ARG A 265 28.95 8.91 -32.37
N THR A 266 28.96 8.61 -31.05
CA THR A 266 28.95 9.62 -29.98
C THR A 266 30.30 10.32 -29.94
N ARG A 267 30.31 11.66 -30.01
CA ARG A 267 31.52 12.50 -30.02
C ARG A 267 31.62 13.46 -28.82
N ILE A 268 30.73 13.32 -27.85
CA ILE A 268 30.69 14.11 -26.63
C ILE A 268 30.64 13.18 -25.43
N ASP A 269 31.02 13.67 -24.25
CA ASP A 269 30.84 12.93 -22.99
C ASP A 269 29.37 12.96 -22.57
N LEU A 270 28.54 12.22 -23.27
CA LEU A 270 27.09 12.15 -23.02
C LEU A 270 26.79 11.50 -21.66
N ILE A 271 27.61 10.55 -21.22
CA ILE A 271 27.43 9.89 -19.91
C ILE A 271 27.63 10.90 -18.79
N GLY A 272 28.70 11.72 -18.85
CA GLY A 272 28.96 12.76 -17.86
C GLY A 272 27.96 13.91 -17.88
N LEU A 273 27.30 14.15 -19.04
CA LEU A 273 26.26 15.20 -19.14
C LEU A 273 24.91 14.77 -18.58
N VAL A 274 24.60 13.46 -18.54
CA VAL A 274 23.30 12.93 -18.13
C VAL A 274 23.28 12.52 -16.66
N ASN A 275 24.43 12.16 -16.08
CA ASN A 275 24.58 11.79 -14.66
C ASN A 275 25.06 12.98 -13.84
#